data_eb4d98a955632888b64aa2e23a0a9a39
#
_entry.id   eb4d98a955632888b64aa2e23a0a9a39
#
_cell.length_a   1.000
_cell.length_b   1.000
_cell.length_c   1.000
_cell.angle_alpha   90.00
_cell.angle_beta   90.00
_cell.angle_gamma   90.00
#
_symmetry.space_group_name_H-M   'P 1'
#
loop_
_entity.id
_entity.type
_entity.pdbx_description
1 polymer ?
#
loop_
_entity_poly.entity_id
_entity_poly.type
_entity_poly.pdbx_seq_one_letter_code
_entity_poly.pdbx_strand_id
1 'polypeptide(L)'
;MNAHPRTHSRAGTRSRTGSLSRGPARRGPGREDARPRTALWVTALALPPLALLAAASWFGRWVRPSADDWCFLPAVRDDGITGLVGKFYFDDNGRVANAFLVGAYAKFQVAGHQWYPAVSAVLILAVLWAVAVLALRRGGITVPRGLPLLLAAMVTALFLFVTPNTYKTFYWPAASVSHTLPPVLACAALIPLLLARTRRGRGFALAVALLGGAFVATLSEETAIVVVMVLLAALFLSGRVVPAAERGFVRLWCATGIAGTVAGALVLITSPGSIHRRERFGAGTTTSLLAPDSLAASLRAFAEITVTVVTTWQYVGAVAVGVLLGLLAVRRDGRPLRPSPHWPLLAWAGLLTLLVSGYLCTVIAYPVFRDRVSDPSANRLWNDYLLLYVLLLVAAGALLGLAVRQHVRRTAPVKAGCAVLCVLVCFGPAVSLIDLDTNMRARAEKWDAQDRRLRAGAADGERVLPYERLVISSMLEPFSRGGANYWPGGCVADFYGLERVTDATRVPSGGG
;
A
#
# COMPACT_ATOMS: atom_id res chain seq x y z
N MET A 1 -79.41 35.84 3.77
CA MET A 1 -79.63 37.16 3.13
C MET A 1 -78.56 37.27 2.03
N ASN A 2 -78.95 37.04 0.83
CA ASN A 2 -78.93 37.88 -0.34
C ASN A 2 -77.53 38.31 -0.76
N ALA A 3 -77.04 38.26 -1.96
CA ALA A 3 -77.58 37.87 -3.30
C ALA A 3 -76.42 37.94 -4.28
N HIS A 4 -76.38 37.10 -5.24
CA HIS A 4 -75.72 37.29 -6.60
C HIS A 4 -76.39 38.52 -7.31
N PRO A 5 -75.95 39.06 -8.49
CA PRO A 5 -75.23 38.38 -9.60
C PRO A 5 -74.40 39.29 -10.59
N ARG A 6 -73.93 38.63 -11.68
CA ARG A 6 -73.83 39.02 -13.11
C ARG A 6 -72.58 39.75 -13.64
N THR A 7 -71.84 39.04 -14.43
CA THR A 7 -71.65 39.01 -15.89
C THR A 7 -71.42 40.35 -16.58
N HIS A 8 -70.26 40.46 -17.28
CA HIS A 8 -70.31 40.98 -18.69
C HIS A 8 -69.08 40.50 -19.48
N SER A 9 -69.34 39.83 -20.56
CA SER A 9 -68.52 39.49 -21.70
C SER A 9 -68.10 40.73 -22.47
N ARG A 10 -66.88 40.76 -23.03
CA ARG A 10 -66.62 41.44 -24.30
C ARG A 10 -65.43 40.81 -25.04
N ALA A 11 -65.74 40.46 -26.25
CA ALA A 11 -64.87 39.92 -27.30
C ALA A 11 -64.01 41.01 -27.98
N GLY A 12 -62.97 40.55 -28.65
CA GLY A 12 -62.29 41.21 -29.76
C GLY A 12 -60.85 41.59 -29.50
N THR A 13 -59.81 41.14 -30.11
CA THR A 13 -59.52 41.26 -31.53
C THR A 13 -58.19 40.49 -31.84
N ARG A 14 -58.15 39.79 -32.92
CA ARG A 14 -56.97 39.12 -33.50
C ARG A 14 -55.88 40.15 -33.85
N SER A 15 -54.66 39.88 -33.49
CA SER A 15 -53.44 40.39 -34.16
C SER A 15 -52.48 39.25 -34.44
N ARG A 16 -52.32 38.94 -35.73
CA ARG A 16 -51.32 38.12 -36.35
C ARG A 16 -49.98 38.84 -36.24
N THR A 17 -48.97 38.31 -35.65
CA THR A 17 -47.57 38.69 -35.93
C THR A 17 -46.64 37.45 -35.92
N GLY A 18 -46.13 37.15 -37.03
CA GLY A 18 -44.87 36.64 -37.48
C GLY A 18 -44.20 35.57 -36.62
N SER A 19 -44.32 34.29 -37.00
CA SER A 19 -43.35 33.23 -36.59
C SER A 19 -42.01 33.47 -37.26
N LEU A 20 -41.07 34.07 -36.55
CA LEU A 20 -39.65 33.98 -36.89
C LEU A 20 -39.17 32.60 -36.51
N SER A 21 -38.99 31.72 -37.50
CA SER A 21 -38.29 30.44 -37.40
C SER A 21 -36.85 30.70 -36.95
N ARG A 22 -36.56 30.47 -35.67
CA ARG A 22 -35.18 30.34 -35.21
C ARG A 22 -34.63 29.06 -35.82
N GLY A 23 -33.79 29.22 -36.84
CA GLY A 23 -33.01 28.14 -37.42
C GLY A 23 -32.20 27.40 -36.36
N PRO A 24 -31.92 26.10 -36.54
CA PRO A 24 -31.17 25.33 -35.57
C PRO A 24 -29.78 25.95 -35.39
N ALA A 25 -29.47 26.35 -34.17
CA ALA A 25 -28.13 26.83 -33.79
C ALA A 25 -27.14 25.78 -34.22
N ARG A 26 -26.30 26.10 -35.24
CA ARG A 26 -25.15 25.30 -35.66
C ARG A 26 -24.30 24.99 -34.43
N ARG A 27 -24.37 23.78 -33.94
CA ARG A 27 -23.39 23.23 -32.98
C ARG A 27 -22.04 23.26 -33.69
N GLY A 28 -21.13 24.12 -33.19
CA GLY A 28 -19.78 24.22 -33.73
C GLY A 28 -19.07 22.85 -33.62
N PRO A 29 -18.36 22.41 -34.68
CA PRO A 29 -17.63 21.16 -34.71
C PRO A 29 -16.36 21.28 -33.87
N GLY A 30 -16.40 21.07 -32.56
CA GLY A 30 -15.20 21.21 -31.73
C GLY A 30 -15.22 20.51 -30.40
N ARG A 31 -16.39 20.06 -29.95
CA ARG A 31 -16.50 19.47 -28.60
C ARG A 31 -16.64 17.94 -28.54
N GLU A 32 -17.07 17.31 -29.63
CA GLU A 32 -17.26 15.85 -29.66
C GLU A 32 -15.96 15.10 -30.00
N ASP A 33 -15.08 15.65 -30.82
CA ASP A 33 -13.81 15.01 -31.24
C ASP A 33 -12.68 15.10 -30.17
N ALA A 34 -12.79 15.99 -29.19
CA ALA A 34 -11.76 16.17 -28.16
C ALA A 34 -11.80 15.08 -27.06
N ARG A 35 -12.96 14.47 -26.82
CA ARG A 35 -13.11 13.44 -25.77
C ARG A 35 -12.41 12.13 -26.04
N PRO A 36 -12.46 11.53 -27.26
CA PRO A 36 -11.73 10.29 -27.55
C PRO A 36 -10.21 10.47 -27.52
N ARG A 37 -9.69 11.59 -28.02
CA ARG A 37 -8.24 11.90 -28.00
C ARG A 37 -7.71 12.04 -26.59
N THR A 38 -8.44 12.71 -25.67
CA THR A 38 -8.05 12.86 -24.25
C THR A 38 -8.03 11.52 -23.54
N ALA A 39 -8.95 10.62 -23.82
CA ALA A 39 -8.94 9.28 -23.23
C ALA A 39 -7.73 8.45 -23.68
N LEU A 40 -7.32 8.60 -24.95
CA LEU A 40 -6.23 7.83 -25.56
C LEU A 40 -4.87 8.18 -24.94
N TRP A 41 -4.50 9.46 -24.90
CA TRP A 41 -3.17 9.85 -24.36
C TRP A 41 -3.06 9.60 -22.85
N VAL A 42 -4.15 9.77 -22.08
CA VAL A 42 -4.16 9.44 -20.64
C VAL A 42 -3.98 7.93 -20.41
N THR A 43 -4.60 7.11 -21.26
CA THR A 43 -4.40 5.64 -21.19
C THR A 43 -2.96 5.28 -21.57
N ALA A 44 -2.39 5.93 -22.58
CA ALA A 44 -0.99 5.73 -22.97
C ALA A 44 0.00 6.09 -21.85
N LEU A 45 -0.30 7.13 -21.06
CA LEU A 45 0.52 7.49 -19.90
C LEU A 45 0.51 6.44 -18.77
N ALA A 46 -0.45 5.54 -18.74
CA ALA A 46 -0.43 4.43 -17.78
C ALA A 46 0.58 3.34 -18.18
N LEU A 47 1.05 3.31 -19.44
CA LEU A 47 1.97 2.26 -19.92
C LEU A 47 3.33 2.25 -19.19
N PRO A 48 4.05 3.37 -18.95
CA PRO A 48 5.31 3.33 -18.23
C PRO A 48 5.21 2.70 -16.82
N PRO A 49 4.33 3.15 -15.91
CA PRO A 49 4.22 2.50 -14.59
C PRO A 49 3.71 1.06 -14.68
N LEU A 50 2.84 0.72 -15.64
CA LEU A 50 2.40 -0.67 -15.86
C LEU A 50 3.54 -1.53 -16.40
N ALA A 51 4.39 -1.01 -17.28
CA ALA A 51 5.57 -1.71 -17.78
C ALA A 51 6.58 -1.99 -16.65
N LEU A 52 6.78 -1.02 -15.73
CA LEU A 52 7.59 -1.26 -14.51
C LEU A 52 7.01 -2.39 -13.67
N LEU A 53 5.71 -2.39 -13.41
CA LEU A 53 5.04 -3.43 -12.65
C LEU A 53 5.15 -4.80 -13.33
N ALA A 54 4.98 -4.86 -14.65
CA ALA A 54 5.11 -6.08 -15.41
C ALA A 54 6.54 -6.61 -15.42
N ALA A 55 7.54 -5.75 -15.65
CA ALA A 55 8.96 -6.12 -15.60
C ALA A 55 9.37 -6.60 -14.21
N ALA A 56 9.01 -5.85 -13.16
CA ALA A 56 9.29 -6.23 -11.78
C ALA A 56 8.63 -7.56 -11.41
N SER A 57 7.39 -7.79 -11.82
CA SER A 57 6.70 -9.06 -11.62
C SER A 57 7.41 -10.22 -12.31
N TRP A 58 7.91 -10.00 -13.53
CA TRP A 58 8.67 -10.98 -14.29
C TRP A 58 10.01 -11.33 -13.63
N PHE A 59 10.69 -10.36 -13.01
CA PHE A 59 11.93 -10.57 -12.27
C PHE A 59 11.72 -11.42 -11.00
N GLY A 60 10.50 -11.53 -10.51
CA GLY A 60 10.13 -12.40 -9.40
C GLY A 60 10.58 -13.86 -9.56
N ARG A 61 10.74 -14.38 -10.78
CA ARG A 61 11.26 -15.73 -11.06
C ARG A 61 12.63 -16.02 -10.45
N TRP A 62 13.41 -14.97 -10.15
CA TRP A 62 14.73 -15.09 -9.55
C TRP A 62 14.71 -14.99 -8.01
N VAL A 63 13.55 -14.80 -7.41
CA VAL A 63 13.44 -14.77 -5.94
C VAL A 63 13.74 -16.16 -5.37
N ARG A 64 14.57 -16.20 -4.35
CA ARG A 64 14.90 -17.39 -3.58
C ARG A 64 14.76 -17.10 -2.09
N PRO A 65 14.47 -18.10 -1.25
CA PRO A 65 14.32 -17.93 0.20
C PRO A 65 15.48 -17.17 0.83
N SER A 66 15.17 -16.36 1.84
CA SER A 66 16.14 -15.56 2.60
C SER A 66 15.63 -15.33 4.03
N ALA A 67 16.52 -15.18 4.98
CA ALA A 67 16.20 -14.79 6.36
C ALA A 67 15.08 -15.67 6.96
N ASP A 68 13.93 -15.06 7.33
CA ASP A 68 12.80 -15.74 7.99
C ASP A 68 12.17 -16.84 7.12
N ASP A 69 12.28 -16.75 5.80
CA ASP A 69 11.70 -17.75 4.90
C ASP A 69 12.23 -19.15 5.17
N TRP A 70 13.50 -19.25 5.54
CA TRP A 70 14.12 -20.54 5.88
C TRP A 70 13.41 -21.25 7.02
N CYS A 71 12.88 -20.50 7.99
CA CYS A 71 12.17 -21.07 9.13
C CYS A 71 10.67 -21.33 8.85
N PHE A 72 10.10 -20.63 7.85
CA PHE A 72 8.69 -20.81 7.48
C PHE A 72 8.48 -22.01 6.56
N LEU A 73 9.44 -22.29 5.66
CA LEU A 73 9.32 -23.36 4.69
C LEU A 73 9.22 -24.75 5.34
N PRO A 74 10.14 -25.17 6.25
CA PRO A 74 9.99 -26.43 6.96
C PRO A 74 8.74 -26.47 7.84
N ALA A 75 8.43 -25.39 8.58
CA ALA A 75 7.24 -25.35 9.42
C ALA A 75 5.94 -25.58 8.62
N VAL A 76 5.83 -25.00 7.41
CA VAL A 76 4.64 -25.23 6.54
C VAL A 76 4.69 -26.61 5.89
N ARG A 77 5.86 -27.15 5.55
CA ARG A 77 6.00 -28.48 4.99
C ARG A 77 5.53 -29.55 5.99
N ASP A 78 5.93 -29.41 7.24
CA ASP A 78 5.75 -30.43 8.27
C ASP A 78 4.39 -30.31 8.99
N ASP A 79 3.98 -29.08 9.36
CA ASP A 79 2.80 -28.81 10.19
C ASP A 79 1.67 -28.08 9.44
N GLY A 80 1.90 -27.73 8.16
CA GLY A 80 0.93 -27.00 7.34
C GLY A 80 0.77 -25.52 7.74
N ILE A 81 -0.22 -24.83 7.12
CA ILE A 81 -0.50 -23.42 7.40
C ILE A 81 -0.96 -23.23 8.84
N THR A 82 -1.76 -24.14 9.36
CA THR A 82 -2.30 -24.07 10.73
C THR A 82 -1.20 -24.22 11.78
N GLY A 83 -0.19 -25.07 11.54
CA GLY A 83 0.98 -25.19 12.38
C GLY A 83 1.81 -23.90 12.42
N LEU A 84 2.01 -23.26 11.26
CA LEU A 84 2.68 -21.96 11.20
C LEU A 84 1.90 -20.88 11.96
N VAL A 85 0.56 -20.87 11.86
CA VAL A 85 -0.30 -19.95 12.62
C VAL A 85 -0.15 -20.19 14.12
N GLY A 86 -0.16 -21.44 14.55
CA GLY A 86 0.09 -21.82 15.95
C GLY A 86 1.46 -21.34 16.43
N LYS A 87 2.53 -21.60 15.64
CA LYS A 87 3.90 -21.15 15.94
C LYS A 87 3.97 -19.62 16.13
N PHE A 88 3.34 -18.86 15.23
CA PHE A 88 3.35 -17.39 15.36
C PHE A 88 2.62 -16.92 16.60
N TYR A 89 1.46 -17.54 16.92
CA TYR A 89 0.66 -17.13 18.05
C TYR A 89 1.32 -17.48 19.39
N PHE A 90 1.87 -18.70 19.52
CA PHE A 90 2.39 -19.21 20.79
C PHE A 90 3.87 -18.91 21.02
N ASP A 91 4.71 -18.93 19.95
CA ASP A 91 6.16 -18.99 20.13
C ASP A 91 6.92 -17.80 19.54
N ASP A 92 6.35 -17.09 18.49
CA ASP A 92 7.16 -16.11 17.76
C ASP A 92 6.72 -14.65 17.98
N ASN A 93 5.60 -14.20 17.40
CA ASN A 93 5.29 -12.74 17.33
C ASN A 93 3.81 -12.38 17.44
N GLY A 94 2.91 -13.35 17.56
CA GLY A 94 1.46 -13.13 17.66
C GLY A 94 0.74 -12.70 16.38
N ARG A 95 1.43 -12.55 15.25
CA ARG A 95 0.87 -12.05 13.98
C ARG A 95 0.12 -13.14 13.21
N VAL A 96 -1.06 -13.54 13.70
CA VAL A 96 -1.86 -14.68 13.18
C VAL A 96 -2.20 -14.53 11.69
N ALA A 97 -2.70 -13.35 11.25
CA ALA A 97 -3.05 -13.13 9.85
C ALA A 97 -1.79 -13.12 8.96
N ASN A 98 -0.67 -12.64 9.50
CA ASN A 98 0.62 -12.70 8.81
C ASN A 98 1.04 -14.15 8.57
N ALA A 99 1.00 -15.00 9.61
CA ALA A 99 1.31 -16.41 9.47
C ALA A 99 0.43 -17.12 8.44
N PHE A 100 -0.86 -16.77 8.36
CA PHE A 100 -1.75 -17.31 7.36
C PHE A 100 -1.32 -16.94 5.93
N LEU A 101 -1.01 -15.66 5.66
CA LEU A 101 -0.57 -15.21 4.35
C LEU A 101 0.83 -15.73 3.99
N VAL A 102 1.74 -15.78 4.97
CA VAL A 102 3.06 -16.40 4.81
C VAL A 102 2.90 -17.88 4.47
N GLY A 103 2.08 -18.60 5.21
CA GLY A 103 1.78 -20.01 4.93
C GLY A 103 1.21 -20.24 3.56
N ALA A 104 0.39 -19.31 3.03
CA ALA A 104 -0.20 -19.42 1.73
C ALA A 104 0.84 -19.45 0.59
N TYR A 105 1.89 -18.63 0.63
CA TYR A 105 2.95 -18.70 -0.38
C TYR A 105 3.97 -19.81 -0.05
N ALA A 106 4.32 -20.00 1.22
CA ALA A 106 5.31 -20.99 1.65
C ALA A 106 4.87 -22.43 1.35
N LYS A 107 3.57 -22.71 1.28
CA LYS A 107 3.00 -23.99 0.82
C LYS A 107 3.55 -24.42 -0.54
N PHE A 108 3.85 -23.47 -1.41
CA PHE A 108 4.41 -23.72 -2.74
C PHE A 108 5.94 -23.68 -2.75
N GLN A 109 6.58 -23.67 -1.59
CA GLN A 109 8.04 -23.66 -1.44
C GLN A 109 8.68 -22.51 -2.26
N VAL A 110 9.76 -22.79 -2.99
CA VAL A 110 10.46 -21.77 -3.82
C VAL A 110 9.54 -21.16 -4.88
N ALA A 111 8.65 -21.94 -5.49
CA ALA A 111 7.71 -21.42 -6.49
C ALA A 111 6.79 -20.36 -5.90
N GLY A 112 6.37 -20.49 -4.63
CA GLY A 112 5.57 -19.47 -3.94
C GLY A 112 6.29 -18.13 -3.85
N HIS A 113 7.59 -18.12 -3.56
CA HIS A 113 8.40 -16.91 -3.56
C HIS A 113 8.49 -16.28 -4.95
N GLN A 114 8.62 -17.08 -5.99
CA GLN A 114 8.74 -16.62 -7.37
C GLN A 114 7.44 -15.97 -7.88
N TRP A 115 6.28 -16.51 -7.53
CA TRP A 115 4.96 -15.99 -7.94
C TRP A 115 4.47 -14.82 -7.09
N TYR A 116 4.94 -14.71 -5.87
CA TYR A 116 4.48 -13.70 -4.91
C TYR A 116 4.53 -12.27 -5.45
N PRO A 117 5.63 -11.79 -6.10
CA PRO A 117 5.68 -10.43 -6.63
C PRO A 117 4.59 -10.14 -7.66
N ALA A 118 4.33 -11.08 -8.57
CA ALA A 118 3.29 -10.91 -9.58
C ALA A 118 1.89 -10.86 -8.96
N VAL A 119 1.59 -11.77 -8.02
CA VAL A 119 0.29 -11.83 -7.33
C VAL A 119 0.07 -10.56 -6.51
N SER A 120 1.08 -10.12 -5.75
CA SER A 120 0.99 -8.91 -4.93
C SER A 120 0.85 -7.64 -5.78
N ALA A 121 1.59 -7.51 -6.89
CA ALA A 121 1.47 -6.38 -7.81
C ALA A 121 0.06 -6.26 -8.40
N VAL A 122 -0.51 -7.39 -8.88
CA VAL A 122 -1.89 -7.42 -9.41
C VAL A 122 -2.90 -7.07 -8.33
N LEU A 123 -2.77 -7.63 -7.13
CA LEU A 123 -3.65 -7.34 -6.00
C LEU A 123 -3.63 -5.85 -5.63
N ILE A 124 -2.43 -5.28 -5.46
CA ILE A 124 -2.25 -3.87 -5.08
C ILE A 124 -2.85 -2.95 -6.15
N LEU A 125 -2.50 -3.18 -7.41
CA LEU A 125 -3.03 -2.41 -8.55
C LEU A 125 -4.56 -2.50 -8.64
N ALA A 126 -5.13 -3.72 -8.52
CA ALA A 126 -6.56 -3.94 -8.60
C ALA A 126 -7.33 -3.25 -7.47
N VAL A 127 -6.84 -3.34 -6.22
CA VAL A 127 -7.45 -2.68 -5.07
C VAL A 127 -7.43 -1.17 -5.24
N LEU A 128 -6.27 -0.59 -5.55
CA LEU A 128 -6.13 0.86 -5.70
C LEU A 128 -6.95 1.38 -6.89
N TRP A 129 -7.00 0.65 -7.99
CA TRP A 129 -7.84 0.98 -9.14
C TRP A 129 -9.32 0.92 -8.80
N ALA A 130 -9.78 -0.14 -8.13
CA ALA A 130 -11.17 -0.30 -7.71
C ALA A 130 -11.59 0.83 -6.75
N VAL A 131 -10.77 1.14 -5.75
CA VAL A 131 -11.01 2.25 -4.81
C VAL A 131 -11.08 3.58 -5.55
N ALA A 132 -10.15 3.87 -6.47
CA ALA A 132 -10.15 5.10 -7.25
C ALA A 132 -11.42 5.24 -8.10
N VAL A 133 -11.81 4.18 -8.84
CA VAL A 133 -13.03 4.16 -9.66
C VAL A 133 -14.28 4.37 -8.81
N LEU A 134 -14.39 3.65 -7.69
CA LEU A 134 -15.56 3.72 -6.82
C LEU A 134 -15.66 5.06 -6.09
N ALA A 135 -14.54 5.59 -5.61
CA ALA A 135 -14.50 6.91 -4.96
C ALA A 135 -14.92 8.02 -5.92
N LEU A 136 -14.41 8.03 -7.16
CA LEU A 136 -14.81 8.98 -8.18
C LEU A 136 -16.30 8.86 -8.54
N ARG A 137 -16.79 7.63 -8.71
CA ARG A 137 -18.23 7.38 -8.99
C ARG A 137 -19.11 7.82 -7.81
N ARG A 138 -18.68 7.55 -6.58
CA ARG A 138 -19.43 7.95 -5.37
C ARG A 138 -19.46 9.46 -5.19
N GLY A 139 -18.36 10.14 -5.50
CA GLY A 139 -18.25 11.60 -5.51
C GLY A 139 -18.96 12.28 -6.67
N GLY A 140 -19.60 11.55 -7.59
CA GLY A 140 -20.23 12.10 -8.77
C GLY A 140 -19.26 12.79 -9.73
N ILE A 141 -18.01 12.30 -9.75
CA ILE A 141 -16.91 12.83 -10.55
C ILE A 141 -16.74 11.98 -11.80
N THR A 142 -16.66 12.62 -12.95
CA THR A 142 -16.36 11.99 -14.24
C THR A 142 -14.96 12.40 -14.69
N VAL A 143 -14.21 11.43 -15.18
CA VAL A 143 -12.82 11.60 -15.69
C VAL A 143 -12.66 10.83 -17.00
N PRO A 144 -11.62 11.11 -17.81
CA PRO A 144 -11.25 10.26 -18.94
C PRO A 144 -11.03 8.81 -18.50
N ARG A 145 -11.42 7.84 -19.33
CA ARG A 145 -11.45 6.41 -18.97
C ARG A 145 -10.12 5.85 -18.45
N GLY A 146 -8.98 6.29 -18.99
CA GLY A 146 -7.65 5.84 -18.59
C GLY A 146 -7.12 6.42 -17.27
N LEU A 147 -7.73 7.52 -16.77
CA LEU A 147 -7.18 8.25 -15.62
C LEU A 147 -7.19 7.46 -14.30
N PRO A 148 -8.25 6.70 -13.95
CA PRO A 148 -8.21 5.86 -12.75
C PRO A 148 -7.13 4.78 -12.80
N LEU A 149 -6.86 4.23 -13.99
CA LEU A 149 -5.79 3.25 -14.18
C LEU A 149 -4.41 3.91 -14.06
N LEU A 150 -4.20 5.06 -14.69
CA LEU A 150 -2.97 5.84 -14.54
C LEU A 150 -2.71 6.18 -13.07
N LEU A 151 -3.73 6.65 -12.35
CA LEU A 151 -3.64 6.97 -10.94
C LEU A 151 -3.21 5.75 -10.11
N ALA A 152 -3.91 4.62 -10.27
CA ALA A 152 -3.59 3.41 -9.54
C ALA A 152 -2.20 2.86 -9.89
N ALA A 153 -1.84 2.84 -11.18
CA ALA A 153 -0.53 2.37 -11.63
C ALA A 153 0.62 3.24 -11.10
N MET A 154 0.46 4.58 -11.14
CA MET A 154 1.46 5.49 -10.58
C MET A 154 1.61 5.34 -9.08
N VAL A 155 0.50 5.31 -8.32
CA VAL A 155 0.54 5.10 -6.87
C VAL A 155 1.21 3.77 -6.54
N THR A 156 0.85 2.69 -7.25
CA THR A 156 1.45 1.36 -7.05
C THR A 156 2.95 1.37 -7.34
N ALA A 157 3.37 1.94 -8.47
CA ALA A 157 4.78 1.99 -8.87
C ALA A 157 5.62 2.83 -7.89
N LEU A 158 5.12 4.01 -7.48
CA LEU A 158 5.80 4.86 -6.50
C LEU A 158 5.90 4.18 -5.13
N PHE A 159 4.83 3.55 -4.68
CA PHE A 159 4.79 2.85 -3.40
C PHE A 159 5.73 1.65 -3.33
N LEU A 160 5.84 0.88 -4.42
CA LEU A 160 6.65 -0.34 -4.45
C LEU A 160 8.13 -0.10 -4.80
N PHE A 161 8.41 0.85 -5.70
CA PHE A 161 9.73 0.95 -6.34
C PHE A 161 10.50 2.23 -6.02
N VAL A 162 9.84 3.23 -5.44
CA VAL A 162 10.51 4.47 -4.97
C VAL A 162 10.81 4.34 -3.48
N THR A 163 11.48 3.26 -3.12
CA THR A 163 11.91 2.97 -1.75
C THR A 163 13.41 2.68 -1.74
N PRO A 164 14.13 2.94 -0.65
CA PRO A 164 15.56 2.66 -0.58
C PRO A 164 15.93 1.18 -0.79
N ASN A 165 15.01 0.26 -0.52
CA ASN A 165 15.26 -1.18 -0.66
C ASN A 165 14.04 -1.89 -1.24
N THR A 166 13.92 -1.88 -2.56
CA THR A 166 12.83 -2.52 -3.31
C THR A 166 12.78 -4.04 -3.09
N TYR A 167 13.92 -4.69 -2.85
CA TYR A 167 13.93 -6.12 -2.57
C TYR A 167 13.10 -6.46 -1.33
N LYS A 168 13.33 -5.77 -0.22
CA LYS A 168 12.60 -5.99 1.04
C LYS A 168 11.14 -5.52 0.99
N THR A 169 10.83 -4.54 0.15
CA THR A 169 9.47 -4.02 -0.01
C THR A 169 8.60 -4.93 -0.87
N PHE A 170 9.16 -5.49 -1.95
CA PHE A 170 8.38 -6.14 -3.00
C PHE A 170 8.75 -7.62 -3.22
N TYR A 171 10.05 -7.96 -3.25
CA TYR A 171 10.50 -9.30 -3.60
C TYR A 171 10.63 -10.25 -2.41
N TRP A 172 10.83 -9.74 -1.20
CA TRP A 172 10.85 -10.57 0.00
C TRP A 172 9.44 -10.72 0.58
N PRO A 173 8.78 -11.90 0.41
CA PRO A 173 7.38 -12.06 0.76
C PRO A 173 7.10 -11.84 2.24
N ALA A 174 7.94 -12.32 3.14
CA ALA A 174 7.78 -12.18 4.58
C ALA A 174 7.66 -10.71 5.02
N ALA A 175 8.49 -9.82 4.46
CA ALA A 175 8.41 -8.39 4.74
C ALA A 175 7.24 -7.72 4.04
N SER A 176 6.98 -8.09 2.78
CA SER A 176 5.89 -7.50 2.00
C SER A 176 4.51 -7.82 2.60
N VAL A 177 4.31 -9.05 3.09
CA VAL A 177 3.09 -9.44 3.82
C VAL A 177 2.93 -8.64 5.11
N SER A 178 4.04 -8.35 5.79
CA SER A 178 4.02 -7.63 7.08
C SER A 178 3.82 -6.13 6.96
N HIS A 179 4.32 -5.47 5.88
CA HIS A 179 4.44 -4.02 5.82
C HIS A 179 3.96 -3.38 4.51
N THR A 180 3.88 -4.15 3.40
CA THR A 180 3.44 -3.61 2.09
C THR A 180 1.98 -3.92 1.81
N LEU A 181 1.52 -5.15 2.08
CA LEU A 181 0.13 -5.54 1.87
C LEU A 181 -0.85 -4.94 2.89
N PRO A 182 -0.54 -4.80 4.20
CA PRO A 182 -1.52 -4.36 5.18
C PRO A 182 -2.17 -3.01 4.87
N PRO A 183 -1.44 -1.92 4.52
CA PRO A 183 -2.08 -0.65 4.18
C PRO A 183 -2.95 -0.73 2.92
N VAL A 184 -2.62 -1.61 1.97
CA VAL A 184 -3.44 -1.85 0.78
C VAL A 184 -4.71 -2.62 1.13
N LEU A 185 -4.62 -3.64 2.00
CA LEU A 185 -5.78 -4.40 2.47
C LEU A 185 -6.72 -3.52 3.31
N ALA A 186 -6.18 -2.56 4.08
CA ALA A 186 -6.98 -1.54 4.73
C ALA A 186 -7.74 -0.67 3.71
N CYS A 187 -7.11 -0.30 2.60
CA CYS A 187 -7.81 0.38 1.50
C CYS A 187 -8.90 -0.49 0.86
N ALA A 188 -8.72 -1.82 0.79
CA ALA A 188 -9.73 -2.73 0.25
C ALA A 188 -11.03 -2.71 1.07
N ALA A 189 -10.98 -2.45 2.38
CA ALA A 189 -12.16 -2.30 3.22
C ALA A 189 -13.05 -1.10 2.84
N LEU A 190 -12.52 -0.12 2.07
CA LEU A 190 -13.30 0.98 1.51
C LEU A 190 -14.24 0.53 0.37
N ILE A 191 -13.94 -0.58 -0.32
CA ILE A 191 -14.73 -1.04 -1.46
C ILE A 191 -16.19 -1.32 -1.06
N PRO A 192 -16.49 -2.13 -0.02
CA PRO A 192 -17.87 -2.32 0.42
C PRO A 192 -18.54 -1.04 0.92
N LEU A 193 -17.80 -0.16 1.61
CA LEU A 193 -18.31 1.14 2.04
C LEU A 193 -18.80 1.97 0.85
N LEU A 194 -17.98 2.08 -0.20
CA LEU A 194 -18.28 2.86 -1.40
C LEU A 194 -19.44 2.27 -2.23
N LEU A 195 -19.65 0.94 -2.15
CA LEU A 195 -20.73 0.22 -2.81
C LEU A 195 -22.03 0.18 -1.98
N ALA A 196 -21.98 0.42 -0.68
CA ALA A 196 -23.10 0.26 0.25
C ALA A 196 -24.25 1.24 -0.04
N ARG A 197 -25.34 0.76 -0.66
CA ARG A 197 -26.54 1.53 -0.96
C ARG A 197 -27.79 0.97 -0.27
N THR A 198 -27.80 -0.31 0.07
CA THR A 198 -28.91 -1.01 0.71
C THR A 198 -28.58 -1.32 2.15
N ARG A 199 -29.61 -1.66 2.98
CA ARG A 199 -29.39 -2.10 4.35
C ARG A 199 -28.45 -3.31 4.45
N ARG A 200 -28.61 -4.31 3.54
CA ARG A 200 -27.74 -5.49 3.49
C ARG A 200 -26.30 -5.10 3.10
N GLY A 201 -26.13 -4.22 2.10
CA GLY A 201 -24.83 -3.71 1.72
C GLY A 201 -24.12 -2.92 2.85
N ARG A 202 -24.88 -2.15 3.65
CA ARG A 202 -24.35 -1.46 4.84
C ARG A 202 -23.92 -2.46 5.91
N GLY A 203 -24.75 -3.49 6.20
CA GLY A 203 -24.38 -4.57 7.13
C GLY A 203 -23.09 -5.28 6.70
N PHE A 204 -22.98 -5.65 5.42
CA PHE A 204 -21.76 -6.24 4.86
C PHE A 204 -20.54 -5.33 5.00
N ALA A 205 -20.68 -4.02 4.71
CA ALA A 205 -19.60 -3.06 4.87
C ALA A 205 -19.14 -2.92 6.32
N LEU A 206 -20.06 -3.01 7.31
CA LEU A 206 -19.71 -3.01 8.73
C LEU A 206 -18.99 -4.31 9.13
N ALA A 207 -19.45 -5.46 8.65
CA ALA A 207 -18.78 -6.74 8.91
C ALA A 207 -17.36 -6.74 8.34
N VAL A 208 -17.17 -6.23 7.12
CA VAL A 208 -15.83 -6.10 6.52
C VAL A 208 -14.97 -5.09 7.29
N ALA A 209 -15.53 -3.99 7.81
CA ALA A 209 -14.77 -3.04 8.63
C ALA A 209 -14.28 -3.68 9.93
N LEU A 210 -15.14 -4.47 10.61
CA LEU A 210 -14.79 -5.16 11.85
C LEU A 210 -13.74 -6.24 11.62
N LEU A 211 -14.03 -7.18 10.73
CA LEU A 211 -13.16 -8.34 10.46
C LEU A 211 -11.88 -7.94 9.74
N GLY A 212 -12.00 -7.03 8.77
CA GLY A 212 -10.85 -6.49 8.06
C GLY A 212 -9.93 -5.67 8.96
N GLY A 213 -10.47 -4.88 9.87
CA GLY A 213 -9.70 -4.17 10.90
C GLY A 213 -8.92 -5.14 11.79
N ALA A 214 -9.58 -6.18 12.31
CA ALA A 214 -8.95 -7.22 13.12
C ALA A 214 -7.87 -7.98 12.33
N PHE A 215 -8.15 -8.33 11.09
CA PHE A 215 -7.20 -9.00 10.20
C PHE A 215 -5.97 -8.15 9.95
N VAL A 216 -6.13 -6.88 9.58
CA VAL A 216 -5.02 -5.96 9.32
C VAL A 216 -4.18 -5.73 10.58
N ALA A 217 -4.80 -5.63 11.74
CA ALA A 217 -4.08 -5.45 13.00
C ALA A 217 -3.25 -6.67 13.40
N THR A 218 -3.68 -7.88 13.02
CA THR A 218 -2.90 -9.11 13.22
C THR A 218 -1.92 -9.39 12.08
N LEU A 219 -1.85 -8.52 11.05
CA LEU A 219 -0.77 -8.51 10.06
C LEU A 219 0.41 -7.63 10.53
N SER A 220 0.10 -6.41 10.99
CA SER A 220 1.07 -5.39 11.34
C SER A 220 0.50 -4.45 12.40
N GLU A 221 1.19 -4.33 13.51
CA GLU A 221 0.85 -3.36 14.57
C GLU A 221 1.05 -1.92 14.09
N GLU A 222 2.03 -1.66 13.24
CA GLU A 222 2.30 -0.35 12.66
C GLU A 222 1.14 0.09 11.75
N THR A 223 0.70 -0.77 10.84
CA THR A 223 -0.48 -0.48 10.02
C THR A 223 -1.75 -0.29 10.86
N ALA A 224 -1.92 -1.05 11.96
CA ALA A 224 -3.06 -0.87 12.85
C ALA A 224 -3.13 0.56 13.40
N ILE A 225 -2.00 1.13 13.81
CA ILE A 225 -1.92 2.54 14.26
C ILE A 225 -2.37 3.48 13.14
N VAL A 226 -1.82 3.33 11.93
CA VAL A 226 -2.17 4.19 10.79
C VAL A 226 -3.67 4.12 10.51
N VAL A 227 -4.25 2.91 10.49
CA VAL A 227 -5.69 2.70 10.26
C VAL A 227 -6.53 3.38 11.35
N VAL A 228 -6.20 3.20 12.63
CA VAL A 228 -6.92 3.86 13.74
C VAL A 228 -6.85 5.37 13.59
N MET A 229 -5.67 5.94 13.32
CA MET A 229 -5.50 7.40 13.16
C MET A 229 -6.29 7.95 11.97
N VAL A 230 -6.30 7.25 10.82
CA VAL A 230 -7.09 7.63 9.64
C VAL A 230 -8.59 7.55 9.94
N LEU A 231 -9.05 6.49 10.61
CA LEU A 231 -10.47 6.32 10.96
C LEU A 231 -10.93 7.34 12.01
N LEU A 232 -10.10 7.69 12.97
CA LEU A 232 -10.38 8.77 13.93
C LEU A 232 -10.48 10.12 13.21
N ALA A 233 -9.54 10.46 12.33
CA ALA A 233 -9.61 11.67 11.52
C ALA A 233 -10.90 11.71 10.68
N ALA A 234 -11.27 10.61 10.02
CA ALA A 234 -12.50 10.49 9.25
C ALA A 234 -13.75 10.63 10.12
N LEU A 235 -13.75 10.03 11.32
CA LEU A 235 -14.84 10.13 12.28
C LEU A 235 -15.08 11.58 12.72
N PHE A 236 -14.04 12.29 13.13
CA PHE A 236 -14.12 13.69 13.58
C PHE A 236 -14.50 14.64 12.43
N LEU A 237 -13.98 14.41 11.23
CA LEU A 237 -14.24 15.26 10.07
C LEU A 237 -15.55 14.91 9.34
N SER A 238 -16.18 13.78 9.66
CA SER A 238 -17.41 13.32 9.02
C SER A 238 -18.52 14.37 8.96
N GLY A 239 -18.62 15.17 10.03
CA GLY A 239 -19.62 16.25 10.13
C GLY A 239 -19.47 17.35 9.08
N ARG A 240 -18.26 17.56 8.55
CA ARG A 240 -17.92 18.62 7.59
C ARG A 240 -17.83 18.13 6.15
N VAL A 241 -17.53 16.84 5.96
CA VAL A 241 -17.20 16.27 4.63
C VAL A 241 -18.31 15.39 4.09
N VAL A 242 -19.02 14.67 4.98
CA VAL A 242 -20.03 13.69 4.59
C VAL A 242 -21.44 14.33 4.59
N PRO A 243 -22.25 14.10 3.53
CA PRO A 243 -23.64 14.52 3.50
C PRO A 243 -24.41 14.03 4.73
N ALA A 244 -25.32 14.85 5.25
CA ALA A 244 -26.04 14.56 6.49
C ALA A 244 -26.72 13.17 6.49
N ALA A 245 -27.30 12.78 5.34
CA ALA A 245 -27.99 11.49 5.17
C ALA A 245 -27.07 10.25 5.31
N GLU A 246 -25.78 10.40 5.09
CA GLU A 246 -24.81 9.30 5.14
C GLU A 246 -23.88 9.36 6.38
N ARG A 247 -23.90 10.48 7.08
CA ARG A 247 -23.00 10.77 8.20
C ARG A 247 -23.07 9.73 9.31
N GLY A 248 -24.29 9.34 9.71
CA GLY A 248 -24.49 8.33 10.75
C GLY A 248 -23.88 6.98 10.38
N PHE A 249 -24.08 6.55 9.14
CA PHE A 249 -23.49 5.29 8.65
C PHE A 249 -21.97 5.35 8.56
N VAL A 250 -21.40 6.43 8.04
CA VAL A 250 -19.94 6.59 7.95
C VAL A 250 -19.29 6.62 9.34
N ARG A 251 -19.91 7.30 10.30
CA ARG A 251 -19.43 7.30 11.69
C ARG A 251 -19.46 5.91 12.31
N LEU A 252 -20.57 5.19 12.12
CA LEU A 252 -20.69 3.81 12.60
C LEU A 252 -19.65 2.90 11.95
N TRP A 253 -19.41 3.06 10.63
CA TRP A 253 -18.39 2.31 9.92
C TRP A 253 -16.97 2.59 10.44
N CYS A 254 -16.63 3.85 10.70
CA CYS A 254 -15.34 4.21 11.31
C CYS A 254 -15.21 3.61 12.73
N ALA A 255 -16.23 3.74 13.57
CA ALA A 255 -16.21 3.19 14.92
C ALA A 255 -16.07 1.66 14.90
N THR A 256 -16.78 0.97 14.00
CA THR A 256 -16.68 -0.48 13.82
C THR A 256 -15.30 -0.90 13.34
N GLY A 257 -14.71 -0.15 12.41
CA GLY A 257 -13.34 -0.38 11.94
C GLY A 257 -12.31 -0.20 13.06
N ILE A 258 -12.44 0.87 13.86
CA ILE A 258 -11.58 1.10 15.03
C ILE A 258 -11.73 -0.06 16.02
N ALA A 259 -12.97 -0.46 16.34
CA ALA A 259 -13.21 -1.57 17.26
C ALA A 259 -12.57 -2.88 16.79
N GLY A 260 -12.71 -3.21 15.49
CA GLY A 260 -12.05 -4.37 14.88
C GLY A 260 -10.53 -4.30 14.96
N THR A 261 -9.95 -3.14 14.59
CA THR A 261 -8.50 -2.93 14.61
C THR A 261 -7.94 -3.03 16.03
N VAL A 262 -8.62 -2.42 17.02
CA VAL A 262 -8.22 -2.50 18.43
C VAL A 262 -8.33 -3.95 18.94
N ALA A 263 -9.42 -4.65 18.62
CA ALA A 263 -9.57 -6.06 19.02
C ALA A 263 -8.44 -6.95 18.42
N GLY A 264 -8.12 -6.79 17.14
CA GLY A 264 -7.00 -7.51 16.52
C GLY A 264 -5.64 -7.16 17.13
N ALA A 265 -5.40 -5.88 17.41
CA ALA A 265 -4.19 -5.43 18.10
C ALA A 265 -4.07 -6.01 19.51
N LEU A 266 -5.16 -6.08 20.25
CA LEU A 266 -5.18 -6.73 21.56
C LEU A 266 -4.83 -8.21 21.46
N VAL A 267 -5.43 -8.95 20.52
CA VAL A 267 -5.10 -10.36 20.28
C VAL A 267 -3.61 -10.51 19.98
N LEU A 268 -3.03 -9.65 19.15
CA LEU A 268 -1.61 -9.70 18.82
C LEU A 268 -0.73 -9.40 20.04
N ILE A 269 -1.00 -8.30 20.77
CA ILE A 269 -0.13 -7.84 21.87
C ILE A 269 -0.18 -8.78 23.07
N THR A 270 -1.32 -9.42 23.33
CA THR A 270 -1.51 -10.33 24.47
C THR A 270 -1.15 -11.78 24.14
N SER A 271 -0.82 -12.10 22.88
CA SER A 271 -0.41 -13.45 22.49
C SER A 271 0.86 -13.89 23.23
N PRO A 272 0.99 -15.18 23.58
CA PRO A 272 2.23 -15.73 24.18
C PRO A 272 3.47 -15.42 23.30
N GLY A 273 3.36 -15.58 21.99
CA GLY A 273 4.47 -15.30 21.06
C GLY A 273 4.95 -13.85 21.13
N SER A 274 4.01 -12.86 21.20
CA SER A 274 4.38 -11.45 21.37
C SER A 274 5.07 -11.19 22.71
N ILE A 275 4.67 -11.89 23.77
CA ILE A 275 5.30 -11.77 25.08
C ILE A 275 6.73 -12.32 25.02
N HIS A 276 6.92 -13.54 24.52
CA HIS A 276 8.24 -14.16 24.33
C HIS A 276 9.15 -13.31 23.44
N ARG A 277 8.60 -12.70 22.39
CA ARG A 277 9.37 -11.79 21.53
C ARG A 277 9.88 -10.57 22.28
N ARG A 278 9.02 -9.91 23.08
CA ARG A 278 9.43 -8.75 23.90
C ARG A 278 10.52 -9.12 24.91
N GLU A 279 10.40 -10.25 25.57
CA GLU A 279 11.42 -10.75 26.49
C GLU A 279 12.76 -11.02 25.78
N ARG A 280 12.73 -11.68 24.62
CA ARG A 280 13.92 -11.99 23.80
C ARG A 280 14.69 -10.74 23.36
N PHE A 281 14.00 -9.63 23.09
CA PHE A 281 14.62 -8.37 22.70
C PHE A 281 14.85 -7.41 23.86
N GLY A 282 14.62 -7.83 25.10
CA GLY A 282 14.78 -6.99 26.28
C GLY A 282 13.79 -5.81 26.35
N ALA A 283 12.70 -5.89 25.59
CA ALA A 283 11.63 -4.89 25.55
C ALA A 283 10.52 -5.21 26.58
N GLY A 284 10.87 -5.89 27.66
CA GLY A 284 9.92 -6.50 28.61
C GLY A 284 9.09 -5.54 29.45
N THR A 285 9.33 -4.24 29.39
CA THR A 285 8.54 -3.26 30.11
C THR A 285 8.02 -2.14 29.21
N THR A 286 6.73 -1.83 29.32
CA THR A 286 6.11 -0.64 28.70
C THR A 286 6.85 0.66 29.07
N THR A 287 7.55 0.67 30.20
CA THR A 287 8.38 1.76 30.69
C THR A 287 9.53 2.10 29.73
N SER A 288 10.11 1.12 29.03
CA SER A 288 11.22 1.35 28.08
C SER A 288 10.75 2.02 26.77
N LEU A 289 9.51 1.75 26.32
CA LEU A 289 8.90 2.41 25.14
C LEU A 289 8.61 3.89 25.39
N LEU A 290 8.13 4.22 26.59
CA LEU A 290 7.73 5.57 26.97
C LEU A 290 8.82 6.36 27.70
N ALA A 291 10.01 5.80 27.84
CA ALA A 291 11.15 6.53 28.42
C ALA A 291 11.46 7.78 27.57
N PRO A 292 11.68 8.95 28.18
CA PRO A 292 11.92 10.18 27.45
C PRO A 292 13.05 10.08 26.41
N ASP A 293 14.12 9.37 26.75
CA ASP A 293 15.27 9.16 25.84
C ASP A 293 14.88 8.28 24.63
N SER A 294 14.05 7.24 24.85
CA SER A 294 13.53 6.39 23.76
C SER A 294 12.60 7.18 22.83
N LEU A 295 11.74 8.02 23.40
CA LEU A 295 10.85 8.88 22.63
C LEU A 295 11.62 9.94 21.83
N ALA A 296 12.64 10.56 22.44
CA ALA A 296 13.49 11.52 21.74
C ALA A 296 14.32 10.88 20.62
N ALA A 297 14.88 9.70 20.85
CA ALA A 297 15.59 8.94 19.84
C ALA A 297 14.66 8.50 18.69
N SER A 298 13.45 8.02 19.00
CA SER A 298 12.43 7.70 17.99
C SER A 298 12.03 8.94 17.18
N LEU A 299 11.94 10.11 17.79
CA LEU A 299 11.64 11.36 17.08
C LEU A 299 12.75 11.74 16.11
N ARG A 300 14.01 11.61 16.54
CA ARG A 300 15.18 11.87 15.67
C ARG A 300 15.17 10.90 14.47
N ALA A 301 15.00 9.61 14.72
CA ALA A 301 14.92 8.61 13.68
C ALA A 301 13.76 8.87 12.71
N PHE A 302 12.59 9.24 13.23
CA PHE A 302 11.44 9.62 12.38
C PHE A 302 11.72 10.86 11.52
N ALA A 303 12.44 11.85 12.07
CA ALA A 303 12.86 13.03 11.30
C ALA A 303 13.81 12.63 10.15
N GLU A 304 14.78 11.76 10.38
CA GLU A 304 15.69 11.23 9.36
C GLU A 304 14.93 10.48 8.26
N ILE A 305 13.99 9.61 8.63
CA ILE A 305 13.10 8.92 7.68
C ILE A 305 12.31 9.96 6.86
N THR A 306 11.72 10.95 7.53
CA THR A 306 10.91 11.97 6.86
C THR A 306 11.75 12.76 5.86
N VAL A 307 12.99 13.17 6.22
CA VAL A 307 13.93 13.83 5.31
C VAL A 307 14.20 12.95 4.09
N THR A 308 14.52 11.67 4.29
CA THR A 308 14.78 10.72 3.20
C THR A 308 13.59 10.62 2.25
N VAL A 309 12.37 10.48 2.80
CA VAL A 309 11.14 10.34 1.99
C VAL A 309 10.83 11.64 1.24
N VAL A 310 10.90 12.80 1.89
CA VAL A 310 10.55 14.09 1.27
C VAL A 310 11.58 14.53 0.22
N THR A 311 12.85 14.20 0.41
CA THR A 311 13.91 14.53 -0.56
C THR A 311 13.94 13.57 -1.74
N THR A 312 13.20 12.47 -1.71
CA THR A 312 13.07 11.53 -2.83
C THR A 312 12.19 12.14 -3.92
N TRP A 313 12.84 12.74 -4.93
CA TRP A 313 12.17 13.57 -5.95
C TRP A 313 11.11 12.82 -6.78
N GLN A 314 11.22 11.50 -6.93
CA GLN A 314 10.31 10.68 -7.71
C GLN A 314 8.87 10.74 -7.21
N TYR A 315 8.64 11.05 -5.92
CA TYR A 315 7.30 11.25 -5.37
C TYR A 315 6.54 12.44 -6.00
N VAL A 316 7.24 13.35 -6.72
CA VAL A 316 6.59 14.38 -7.56
C VAL A 316 5.64 13.75 -8.59
N GLY A 317 5.85 12.50 -9.00
CA GLY A 317 4.91 11.76 -9.85
C GLY A 317 3.51 11.61 -9.25
N ALA A 318 3.40 11.47 -7.94
CA ALA A 318 2.11 11.45 -7.24
C ALA A 318 1.41 12.81 -7.33
N VAL A 319 2.16 13.89 -7.17
CA VAL A 319 1.64 15.25 -7.36
C VAL A 319 1.21 15.47 -8.81
N ALA A 320 2.03 15.06 -9.78
CA ALA A 320 1.74 15.24 -11.20
C ALA A 320 0.46 14.51 -11.64
N VAL A 321 0.28 13.24 -11.24
CA VAL A 321 -0.96 12.51 -11.56
C VAL A 321 -2.15 13.09 -10.81
N GLY A 322 -1.98 13.61 -9.60
CA GLY A 322 -2.99 14.38 -8.88
C GLY A 322 -3.40 15.65 -9.63
N VAL A 323 -2.43 16.44 -10.12
CA VAL A 323 -2.70 17.64 -10.94
C VAL A 323 -3.50 17.28 -12.19
N LEU A 324 -3.15 16.20 -12.88
CA LEU A 324 -3.94 15.69 -14.02
C LEU A 324 -5.37 15.36 -13.59
N LEU A 325 -5.55 14.72 -12.43
CA LEU A 325 -6.88 14.45 -11.87
C LEU A 325 -7.66 15.75 -11.66
N GLY A 326 -7.11 16.77 -11.01
CA GLY A 326 -7.76 18.05 -10.78
C GLY A 326 -8.11 18.81 -12.06
N LEU A 327 -7.23 18.77 -13.07
CA LEU A 327 -7.43 19.43 -14.37
C LEU A 327 -8.48 18.75 -15.25
N LEU A 328 -8.58 17.41 -15.18
CA LEU A 328 -9.43 16.61 -16.08
C LEU A 328 -10.76 16.20 -15.46
N ALA A 329 -10.89 16.26 -14.13
CA ALA A 329 -12.11 15.90 -13.41
C ALA A 329 -13.21 16.94 -13.61
N VAL A 330 -14.43 16.46 -13.87
CA VAL A 330 -15.64 17.28 -13.95
C VAL A 330 -16.77 16.62 -13.14
N ARG A 331 -17.73 17.40 -12.68
CA ARG A 331 -18.93 16.82 -12.07
C ARG A 331 -19.77 16.10 -13.13
N ARG A 332 -20.54 15.10 -12.69
CA ARG A 332 -21.44 14.35 -13.57
C ARG A 332 -22.49 15.23 -14.26
N ASP A 333 -22.88 16.32 -13.61
CA ASP A 333 -23.79 17.34 -14.15
C ASP A 333 -23.10 18.33 -15.14
N GLY A 334 -21.83 18.11 -15.47
CA GLY A 334 -21.03 18.95 -16.36
C GLY A 334 -20.48 20.23 -15.74
N ARG A 335 -20.81 20.51 -14.49
CA ARG A 335 -20.28 21.68 -13.77
C ARG A 335 -18.81 21.53 -13.43
N PRO A 336 -18.05 22.62 -13.35
CA PRO A 336 -16.66 22.56 -12.91
C PRO A 336 -16.59 22.08 -11.46
N LEU A 337 -15.62 21.20 -11.19
CA LEU A 337 -15.30 20.79 -9.83
C LEU A 337 -14.70 22.00 -9.09
N ARG A 338 -15.14 22.25 -7.88
CA ARG A 338 -14.55 23.26 -6.99
C ARG A 338 -14.02 22.58 -5.74
N PRO A 339 -12.91 23.06 -5.17
CA PRO A 339 -12.43 22.57 -3.88
C PRO A 339 -13.52 22.73 -2.81
N SER A 340 -13.61 21.77 -1.91
CA SER A 340 -14.45 21.92 -0.72
C SER A 340 -13.98 23.13 0.10
N PRO A 341 -14.88 23.92 0.73
CA PRO A 341 -14.45 25.01 1.62
C PRO A 341 -13.63 24.50 2.81
N HIS A 342 -13.74 23.23 3.13
CA HIS A 342 -13.01 22.58 4.22
C HIS A 342 -11.66 21.99 3.81
N TRP A 343 -11.17 22.22 2.56
CA TRP A 343 -9.93 21.63 2.08
C TRP A 343 -8.71 21.95 2.96
N PRO A 344 -8.53 23.16 3.55
CA PRO A 344 -7.38 23.42 4.41
C PRO A 344 -7.40 22.53 5.66
N LEU A 345 -8.57 22.40 6.28
CA LEU A 345 -8.74 21.52 7.45
C LEU A 345 -8.44 20.05 7.09
N LEU A 346 -8.86 19.58 5.90
CA LEU A 346 -8.58 18.23 5.44
C LEU A 346 -7.09 18.02 5.18
N ALA A 347 -6.42 18.99 4.61
CA ALA A 347 -4.97 18.96 4.37
C ALA A 347 -4.19 18.89 5.69
N TRP A 348 -4.53 19.76 6.66
CA TRP A 348 -3.91 19.74 7.98
C TRP A 348 -4.20 18.44 8.74
N ALA A 349 -5.43 17.95 8.71
CA ALA A 349 -5.77 16.67 9.35
C ALA A 349 -5.03 15.49 8.71
N GLY A 350 -4.92 15.47 7.38
CA GLY A 350 -4.15 14.45 6.66
C GLY A 350 -2.67 14.50 7.03
N LEU A 351 -2.07 15.68 7.03
CA LEU A 351 -0.68 15.88 7.43
C LEU A 351 -0.44 15.46 8.89
N LEU A 352 -1.30 15.89 9.81
CA LEU A 352 -1.20 15.52 11.23
C LEU A 352 -1.35 14.01 11.40
N THR A 353 -2.31 13.38 10.70
CA THR A 353 -2.49 11.91 10.72
C THR A 353 -1.22 11.21 10.27
N LEU A 354 -0.61 11.66 9.17
CA LEU A 354 0.65 11.09 8.67
C LEU A 354 1.79 11.23 9.67
N LEU A 355 2.00 12.44 10.21
CA LEU A 355 3.11 12.71 11.12
C LEU A 355 2.95 11.96 12.45
N VAL A 356 1.75 11.97 13.02
CA VAL A 356 1.50 11.26 14.29
C VAL A 356 1.59 9.75 14.10
N SER A 357 0.96 9.19 13.06
CA SER A 357 1.02 7.74 12.82
C SER A 357 2.45 7.29 12.49
N GLY A 358 3.19 8.01 11.65
CA GLY A 358 4.57 7.69 11.30
C GLY A 358 5.51 7.74 12.52
N TYR A 359 5.36 8.75 13.36
CA TYR A 359 6.09 8.82 14.63
C TYR A 359 5.78 7.65 15.56
N LEU A 360 4.49 7.33 15.76
CA LEU A 360 4.07 6.20 16.61
C LEU A 360 4.56 4.85 16.05
N CYS A 361 4.55 4.65 14.73
CA CYS A 361 5.15 3.46 14.11
C CYS A 361 6.65 3.36 14.43
N THR A 362 7.37 4.50 14.38
CA THR A 362 8.79 4.54 14.72
C THR A 362 9.03 4.25 16.20
N VAL A 363 8.18 4.75 17.10
CA VAL A 363 8.25 4.46 18.55
C VAL A 363 8.11 2.97 18.82
N ILE A 364 7.20 2.26 18.15
CA ILE A 364 7.03 0.81 18.31
C ILE A 364 8.22 0.03 17.74
N ALA A 365 8.74 0.44 16.60
CA ALA A 365 9.86 -0.25 15.94
C ALA A 365 11.20 -0.01 16.64
N TYR A 366 11.39 1.14 17.30
CA TYR A 366 12.66 1.57 17.87
C TYR A 366 13.28 0.59 18.88
N PRO A 367 12.56 -0.03 19.84
CA PRO A 367 13.15 -0.96 20.81
C PRO A 367 13.83 -2.18 20.17
N VAL A 368 13.32 -2.62 19.02
CA VAL A 368 13.85 -3.78 18.27
C VAL A 368 14.99 -3.38 17.35
N PHE A 369 14.83 -2.25 16.63
CA PHE A 369 15.76 -1.85 15.57
C PHE A 369 16.80 -0.82 16.03
N ARG A 370 16.54 -0.09 17.14
CA ARG A 370 17.41 0.98 17.66
C ARG A 370 17.75 1.98 16.55
N ASP A 371 19.00 2.41 16.45
CA ASP A 371 19.48 3.36 15.47
C ASP A 371 19.35 2.87 14.01
N ARG A 372 19.05 1.58 13.79
CA ARG A 372 18.82 1.01 12.47
C ARG A 372 17.40 1.28 11.94
N VAL A 373 16.49 1.82 12.73
CA VAL A 373 15.11 2.07 12.27
C VAL A 373 15.06 3.07 11.12
N SER A 374 15.99 4.03 11.07
CA SER A 374 16.15 4.98 9.96
C SER A 374 17.07 4.48 8.83
N ASP A 375 17.75 3.34 9.02
CA ASP A 375 18.61 2.75 8.01
C ASP A 375 17.80 2.28 6.78
N PRO A 376 18.27 2.50 5.56
CA PRO A 376 17.67 1.95 4.35
C PRO A 376 17.44 0.43 4.38
N SER A 377 18.20 -0.32 5.17
CA SER A 377 18.00 -1.75 5.35
C SER A 377 16.71 -2.10 6.11
N ALA A 378 16.18 -1.19 6.90
CA ALA A 378 14.93 -1.34 7.66
C ALA A 378 13.72 -0.63 7.02
N ASN A 379 13.87 -0.05 5.83
CA ASN A 379 12.85 0.79 5.17
C ASN A 379 11.48 0.13 4.99
N ARG A 380 11.40 -1.21 5.03
CA ARG A 380 10.11 -1.92 4.97
C ARG A 380 9.12 -1.42 6.04
N LEU A 381 9.62 -1.00 7.20
CA LEU A 381 8.82 -0.47 8.31
C LEU A 381 8.15 0.88 7.96
N TRP A 382 8.66 1.61 6.97
CA TRP A 382 8.09 2.88 6.54
C TRP A 382 6.87 2.69 5.63
N ASN A 383 6.74 1.52 5.00
CA ASN A 383 5.67 1.22 4.06
C ASN A 383 4.29 1.29 4.72
N ASP A 384 4.19 1.02 6.02
CA ASP A 384 2.94 1.07 6.77
C ASP A 384 2.24 2.44 6.67
N TYR A 385 3.02 3.55 6.63
CA TYR A 385 2.49 4.90 6.45
C TYR A 385 2.87 5.56 5.11
N LEU A 386 3.78 4.96 4.33
CA LEU A 386 4.21 5.49 3.03
C LEU A 386 3.07 5.56 2.00
N LEU A 387 2.17 4.58 1.99
CA LEU A 387 1.00 4.62 1.11
C LEU A 387 0.12 5.84 1.43
N LEU A 388 -0.09 6.16 2.71
CA LEU A 388 -0.82 7.37 3.13
C LEU A 388 -0.13 8.63 2.62
N TYR A 389 1.20 8.73 2.72
CA TYR A 389 1.99 9.83 2.18
C TYR A 389 1.77 10.01 0.67
N VAL A 390 1.88 8.94 -0.12
CA VAL A 390 1.68 8.98 -1.58
C VAL A 390 0.25 9.42 -1.92
N LEU A 391 -0.76 8.93 -1.20
CA LEU A 391 -2.16 9.33 -1.41
C LEU A 391 -2.41 10.80 -1.03
N LEU A 392 -1.76 11.32 0.00
CA LEU A 392 -1.82 12.74 0.36
C LEU A 392 -1.17 13.63 -0.70
N LEU A 393 -0.06 13.20 -1.30
CA LEU A 393 0.56 13.91 -2.43
C LEU A 393 -0.36 13.95 -3.65
N VAL A 394 -1.05 12.85 -3.96
CA VAL A 394 -2.08 12.82 -5.02
C VAL A 394 -3.20 13.80 -4.72
N ALA A 395 -3.69 13.83 -3.47
CA ALA A 395 -4.74 14.75 -3.06
C ALA A 395 -4.29 16.22 -3.15
N ALA A 396 -3.08 16.54 -2.70
CA ALA A 396 -2.47 17.86 -2.84
C ALA A 396 -2.32 18.27 -4.31
N GLY A 397 -1.84 17.37 -5.16
CA GLY A 397 -1.78 17.56 -6.60
C GLY A 397 -3.16 17.83 -7.21
N ALA A 398 -4.19 17.09 -6.79
CA ALA A 398 -5.56 17.31 -7.27
C ALA A 398 -6.10 18.69 -6.91
N LEU A 399 -5.84 19.16 -5.68
CA LEU A 399 -6.19 20.52 -5.25
C LEU A 399 -5.43 21.57 -6.07
N LEU A 400 -4.13 21.36 -6.30
CA LEU A 400 -3.32 22.23 -7.15
C LEU A 400 -3.87 22.28 -8.59
N GLY A 401 -4.23 21.13 -9.16
CA GLY A 401 -4.84 21.05 -10.48
C GLY A 401 -6.17 21.80 -10.58
N LEU A 402 -7.01 21.73 -9.54
CA LEU A 402 -8.23 22.52 -9.45
C LEU A 402 -7.94 24.02 -9.38
N ALA A 403 -6.95 24.44 -8.61
CA ALA A 403 -6.54 25.84 -8.50
C ALA A 403 -5.97 26.35 -9.85
N VAL A 404 -5.08 25.61 -10.50
CA VAL A 404 -4.55 25.93 -11.83
C VAL A 404 -5.66 26.10 -12.84
N ARG A 405 -6.66 25.22 -12.84
CA ARG A 405 -7.83 25.32 -13.74
C ARG A 405 -8.63 26.60 -13.55
N GLN A 406 -8.66 27.16 -12.33
CA GLN A 406 -9.39 28.39 -12.04
C GLN A 406 -8.62 29.66 -12.44
N HIS A 407 -7.29 29.65 -12.33
CA HIS A 407 -6.46 30.84 -12.50
C HIS A 407 -5.70 30.90 -13.83
N VAL A 408 -5.47 29.75 -14.49
CA VAL A 408 -4.68 29.65 -15.72
C VAL A 408 -5.57 29.45 -16.94
N ARG A 409 -5.53 30.40 -17.89
CA ARG A 409 -6.33 30.34 -19.12
C ARG A 409 -5.92 29.18 -20.05
N ARG A 410 -4.64 28.86 -20.12
CA ARG A 410 -4.10 27.76 -20.97
C ARG A 410 -3.53 26.64 -20.11
N THR A 411 -4.30 25.58 -19.91
CA THR A 411 -3.86 24.41 -19.09
C THR A 411 -3.09 23.36 -19.88
N ALA A 412 -2.94 23.54 -21.21
CA ALA A 412 -2.23 22.58 -22.07
C ALA A 412 -0.76 22.38 -21.66
N PRO A 413 0.07 23.43 -21.42
CA PRO A 413 1.46 23.25 -21.01
C PRO A 413 1.57 22.53 -19.65
N VAL A 414 0.67 22.84 -18.70
CA VAL A 414 0.66 22.16 -17.39
C VAL A 414 0.34 20.67 -17.55
N LYS A 415 -0.63 20.31 -18.39
CA LYS A 415 -0.92 18.89 -18.69
C LYS A 415 0.27 18.20 -19.34
N ALA A 416 0.93 18.84 -20.29
CA ALA A 416 2.12 18.30 -20.94
C ALA A 416 3.27 18.12 -19.94
N GLY A 417 3.54 19.10 -19.09
CA GLY A 417 4.56 19.00 -18.03
C GLY A 417 4.28 17.87 -17.04
N CYS A 418 3.03 17.73 -16.59
CA CYS A 418 2.64 16.61 -15.71
C CYS A 418 2.76 15.26 -16.43
N ALA A 419 2.42 15.18 -17.72
CA ALA A 419 2.58 13.97 -18.51
C ALA A 419 4.05 13.57 -18.62
N VAL A 420 4.94 14.51 -18.91
CA VAL A 420 6.38 14.29 -18.95
C VAL A 420 6.91 13.84 -17.58
N LEU A 421 6.49 14.48 -16.48
CA LEU A 421 6.88 14.08 -15.14
C LEU A 421 6.43 12.65 -14.81
N CYS A 422 5.19 12.27 -15.16
CA CYS A 422 4.72 10.90 -14.96
C CYS A 422 5.58 9.84 -15.66
N VAL A 423 6.16 10.17 -16.80
CA VAL A 423 7.10 9.29 -17.52
C VAL A 423 8.48 9.32 -16.86
N LEU A 424 9.01 10.52 -16.59
CA LEU A 424 10.37 10.71 -16.08
C LEU A 424 10.58 10.04 -14.72
N VAL A 425 9.60 10.09 -13.82
CA VAL A 425 9.71 9.47 -12.49
C VAL A 425 9.78 7.94 -12.53
N CYS A 426 9.44 7.32 -13.67
CA CYS A 426 9.57 5.88 -13.85
C CYS A 426 11.00 5.45 -14.23
N PHE A 427 11.86 6.37 -14.72
CA PHE A 427 13.21 6.00 -15.17
C PHE A 427 14.13 5.59 -14.01
N GLY A 428 14.13 6.35 -12.90
CA GLY A 428 14.95 6.00 -11.74
C GLY A 428 14.68 4.59 -11.23
N PRO A 429 13.42 4.26 -10.90
CA PRO A 429 13.04 2.90 -10.54
C PRO A 429 13.34 1.85 -11.60
N ALA A 430 13.25 2.18 -12.91
CA ALA A 430 13.58 1.24 -13.98
C ALA A 430 15.06 0.84 -13.95
N VAL A 431 15.97 1.80 -13.77
CA VAL A 431 17.41 1.51 -13.66
C VAL A 431 17.69 0.65 -12.44
N SER A 432 17.17 1.06 -11.27
CA SER A 432 17.35 0.29 -10.02
C SER A 432 16.78 -1.14 -10.10
N LEU A 433 15.69 -1.35 -10.84
CA LEU A 433 15.10 -2.67 -11.04
C LEU A 433 15.97 -3.54 -11.97
N ILE A 434 16.59 -2.98 -13.00
CA ILE A 434 17.51 -3.72 -13.88
C ILE A 434 18.75 -4.18 -13.10
N ASP A 435 19.34 -3.31 -12.31
CA ASP A 435 20.48 -3.65 -11.45
C ASP A 435 20.08 -4.75 -10.43
N LEU A 436 18.89 -4.62 -9.85
CA LEU A 436 18.37 -5.61 -8.92
C LEU A 436 18.10 -6.96 -9.59
N ASP A 437 17.53 -6.98 -10.80
CA ASP A 437 17.31 -8.20 -11.60
C ASP A 437 18.64 -8.94 -11.85
N THR A 438 19.68 -8.22 -12.24
CA THR A 438 21.01 -8.78 -12.46
C THR A 438 21.56 -9.46 -11.20
N ASN A 439 21.46 -8.78 -10.06
CA ASN A 439 21.90 -9.31 -8.77
C ASN A 439 21.05 -10.51 -8.31
N MET A 440 19.73 -10.44 -8.48
CA MET A 440 18.80 -11.53 -8.14
C MET A 440 19.07 -12.76 -8.99
N ARG A 441 19.31 -12.59 -10.30
CA ARG A 441 19.64 -13.68 -11.22
C ARG A 441 20.95 -14.36 -10.84
N ALA A 442 22.00 -13.59 -10.65
CA ALA A 442 23.31 -14.14 -10.24
C ALA A 442 23.23 -14.90 -8.90
N ARG A 443 22.46 -14.36 -7.92
CA ARG A 443 22.18 -15.06 -6.66
C ARG A 443 21.39 -16.35 -6.89
N ALA A 444 20.36 -16.31 -7.72
CA ALA A 444 19.49 -17.46 -7.97
C ALA A 444 20.27 -18.61 -8.61
N GLU A 445 21.16 -18.35 -9.57
CA GLU A 445 22.01 -19.37 -10.21
C GLU A 445 22.92 -20.07 -9.19
N LYS A 446 23.55 -19.30 -8.29
CA LYS A 446 24.38 -19.86 -7.20
C LYS A 446 23.54 -20.63 -6.18
N TRP A 447 22.38 -20.08 -5.83
CA TRP A 447 21.45 -20.70 -4.91
C TRP A 447 20.97 -22.05 -5.43
N ASP A 448 20.57 -22.12 -6.70
CA ASP A 448 20.08 -23.35 -7.34
C ASP A 448 21.17 -24.43 -7.41
N ALA A 449 22.43 -24.02 -7.63
CA ALA A 449 23.57 -24.92 -7.58
C ALA A 449 23.81 -25.46 -6.17
N GLN A 450 23.74 -24.58 -5.16
CA GLN A 450 23.87 -24.96 -3.76
C GLN A 450 22.71 -25.85 -3.29
N ASP A 451 21.47 -25.55 -3.68
CA ASP A 451 20.28 -26.35 -3.34
C ASP A 451 20.43 -27.79 -3.85
N ARG A 452 20.86 -27.97 -5.10
CA ARG A 452 21.13 -29.29 -5.66
C ARG A 452 22.19 -30.04 -4.88
N ARG A 453 23.30 -29.39 -4.52
CA ARG A 453 24.38 -29.97 -3.74
C ARG A 453 23.93 -30.41 -2.35
N LEU A 454 23.20 -29.53 -1.65
CA LEU A 454 22.71 -29.82 -0.30
C LEU A 454 21.69 -30.98 -0.29
N ARG A 455 20.80 -31.01 -1.29
CA ARG A 455 19.84 -32.13 -1.46
C ARG A 455 20.52 -33.45 -1.81
N ALA A 456 21.53 -33.40 -2.67
CA ALA A 456 22.28 -34.62 -3.02
C ALA A 456 23.04 -35.18 -1.80
N GLY A 457 23.79 -34.35 -1.08
CA GLY A 457 24.52 -34.79 0.12
C GLY A 457 23.57 -35.33 1.22
N ALA A 458 22.44 -34.66 1.44
CA ALA A 458 21.41 -35.17 2.35
C ALA A 458 20.85 -36.52 1.94
N ALA A 459 20.60 -36.73 0.62
CA ALA A 459 20.14 -38.01 0.08
C ALA A 459 21.21 -39.12 0.21
N ASP A 460 22.52 -38.75 0.13
CA ASP A 460 23.65 -39.64 0.33
C ASP A 460 23.91 -39.95 1.83
N GLY A 461 23.10 -39.40 2.74
CA GLY A 461 23.15 -39.64 4.19
C GLY A 461 24.11 -38.69 4.93
N GLU A 462 24.64 -37.68 4.29
CA GLU A 462 25.45 -36.67 4.97
C GLU A 462 24.57 -35.86 5.92
N ARG A 463 25.02 -35.69 7.17
CA ARG A 463 24.28 -34.96 8.21
C ARG A 463 24.75 -33.52 8.39
N VAL A 464 25.98 -33.22 7.96
CA VAL A 464 26.61 -31.90 8.13
C VAL A 464 27.20 -31.46 6.79
N LEU A 465 26.68 -30.37 6.25
CA LEU A 465 27.10 -29.87 4.93
C LEU A 465 27.50 -28.38 5.00
N PRO A 466 28.46 -27.97 4.16
CA PRO A 466 28.86 -26.58 4.06
C PRO A 466 27.81 -25.75 3.29
N TYR A 467 27.44 -24.61 3.88
CA TYR A 467 26.51 -23.61 3.31
C TYR A 467 27.26 -22.31 2.98
N GLU A 468 27.17 -21.88 1.72
CA GLU A 468 27.69 -20.58 1.27
C GLU A 468 26.65 -19.47 1.46
N ARG A 469 27.09 -18.36 2.05
CA ARG A 469 26.21 -17.16 2.22
C ARG A 469 26.00 -16.46 0.89
N LEU A 470 24.75 -16.30 0.48
CA LEU A 470 24.37 -15.64 -0.77
C LEU A 470 23.58 -14.37 -0.47
N VAL A 471 24.28 -13.32 -0.04
CA VAL A 471 23.71 -12.06 0.42
C VAL A 471 23.10 -11.30 -0.75
N ILE A 472 21.88 -10.76 -0.53
CA ILE A 472 21.22 -9.81 -1.43
C ILE A 472 20.58 -8.70 -0.59
N SER A 473 20.67 -7.45 -1.05
CA SER A 473 19.97 -6.28 -0.48
C SER A 473 20.05 -6.20 1.06
N SER A 474 21.19 -6.52 1.63
CA SER A 474 21.43 -6.56 3.08
C SER A 474 20.47 -7.48 3.84
N MET A 475 20.05 -8.60 3.20
CA MET A 475 19.31 -9.66 3.89
C MET A 475 20.21 -10.42 4.87
N LEU A 476 19.61 -10.85 5.98
CA LEU A 476 20.30 -11.74 6.91
C LEU A 476 20.41 -13.13 6.30
N GLU A 477 21.61 -13.67 6.37
CA GLU A 477 21.94 -15.03 5.93
C GLU A 477 22.53 -15.84 7.11
N PRO A 478 22.51 -17.16 7.05
CA PRO A 478 23.22 -17.99 8.01
C PRO A 478 24.69 -17.52 8.17
N PHE A 479 25.20 -17.56 9.38
CA PHE A 479 26.57 -17.13 9.72
C PHE A 479 26.91 -15.64 9.57
N SER A 480 25.95 -14.77 9.25
CA SER A 480 26.19 -13.32 9.08
C SER A 480 26.82 -12.64 10.31
N ARG A 481 26.63 -13.22 11.51
CA ARG A 481 27.17 -12.70 12.78
C ARG A 481 28.20 -13.61 13.42
N GLY A 482 28.70 -14.64 12.70
CA GLY A 482 29.66 -15.62 13.18
C GLY A 482 29.03 -16.68 14.09
N GLY A 483 29.37 -17.95 13.86
CA GLY A 483 28.89 -19.09 14.65
C GLY A 483 27.98 -20.05 13.88
N ALA A 484 28.23 -21.35 14.08
CA ALA A 484 27.57 -22.44 13.33
C ALA A 484 26.04 -22.54 13.59
N ASN A 485 25.55 -22.08 14.74
CA ASN A 485 24.16 -22.24 15.16
C ASN A 485 23.37 -20.91 15.16
N TYR A 486 23.92 -19.89 14.52
CA TYR A 486 23.21 -18.59 14.46
C TYR A 486 22.02 -18.68 13.49
N TRP A 487 20.86 -18.22 14.00
CA TRP A 487 19.68 -18.05 13.15
C TRP A 487 20.02 -17.33 11.83
N PRO A 488 19.56 -17.80 10.65
CA PRO A 488 18.63 -18.92 10.40
C PRO A 488 19.32 -20.28 10.07
N GLY A 489 20.56 -20.51 10.49
CA GLY A 489 21.33 -21.73 10.13
C GLY A 489 20.62 -23.02 10.53
N GLY A 490 20.00 -23.09 11.73
CA GLY A 490 19.18 -24.23 12.13
C GLY A 490 18.02 -24.50 11.19
N CYS A 491 17.29 -23.44 10.80
CA CYS A 491 16.16 -23.57 9.89
C CYS A 491 16.60 -24.03 8.47
N VAL A 492 17.80 -23.65 8.02
CA VAL A 492 18.38 -24.17 6.77
C VAL A 492 18.67 -25.67 6.89
N ALA A 493 19.23 -26.11 8.01
CA ALA A 493 19.43 -27.52 8.27
C ALA A 493 18.10 -28.30 8.25
N ASP A 494 17.07 -27.79 8.94
CA ASP A 494 15.75 -28.40 8.96
C ASP A 494 15.12 -28.48 7.55
N PHE A 495 15.33 -27.43 6.73
CA PHE A 495 14.82 -27.42 5.35
C PHE A 495 15.37 -28.54 4.49
N TYR A 496 16.65 -28.87 4.67
CA TYR A 496 17.33 -29.93 3.92
C TYR A 496 17.30 -31.29 4.61
N GLY A 497 16.76 -31.40 5.84
CA GLY A 497 16.79 -32.63 6.63
C GLY A 497 18.18 -32.97 7.17
N LEU A 498 19.03 -31.97 7.40
CA LEU A 498 20.37 -32.07 7.93
C LEU A 498 20.37 -31.86 9.44
N GLU A 499 21.35 -32.40 10.11
CA GLU A 499 21.61 -32.13 11.53
C GLU A 499 22.14 -30.70 11.72
N ARG A 500 23.03 -30.27 10.81
CA ARG A 500 23.66 -28.96 10.86
C ARG A 500 24.21 -28.52 9.51
N VAL A 501 24.18 -27.20 9.25
CA VAL A 501 25.01 -26.59 8.20
C VAL A 501 26.22 -25.89 8.81
N THR A 502 27.33 -25.83 8.08
CA THR A 502 28.57 -25.15 8.47
C THR A 502 28.90 -24.02 7.52
N ASP A 503 29.66 -23.02 7.97
CA ASP A 503 30.05 -21.88 7.11
C ASP A 503 31.13 -22.37 6.10
N ALA A 504 30.76 -22.39 4.81
CA ALA A 504 31.68 -22.79 3.74
C ALA A 504 32.90 -21.87 3.59
N THR A 505 32.84 -20.63 4.12
CA THR A 505 33.98 -19.70 4.10
C THR A 505 35.00 -19.97 5.21
N ARG A 506 34.64 -20.77 6.19
CA ARG A 506 35.51 -21.25 7.28
C ARG A 506 35.85 -22.73 7.04
N VAL A 507 36.52 -23.04 5.94
CA VAL A 507 37.17 -24.33 5.81
C VAL A 507 38.22 -24.40 6.94
N PRO A 508 38.18 -25.39 7.85
CA PRO A 508 39.31 -25.60 8.70
C PRO A 508 40.52 -25.76 7.78
N SER A 509 41.50 -24.90 7.91
CA SER A 509 42.82 -25.17 7.35
C SER A 509 43.18 -26.54 7.86
N GLY A 510 43.13 -27.53 6.95
CA GLY A 510 43.36 -28.92 7.22
C GLY A 510 44.71 -29.05 7.96
N GLY A 511 44.65 -29.60 9.16
CA GLY A 511 45.84 -30.13 9.76
C GLY A 511 46.38 -31.20 8.84
N GLY A 512 47.48 -30.92 8.24
CA GLY A 512 48.33 -31.92 7.65
C GLY A 512 49.07 -32.65 8.76
#